data_a63fcb1a275c274b8486057a736f9f32
#
_entry.id   a63fcb1a275c274b8486057a736f9f32
#
_cell.length_a   1.000
_cell.length_b   1.000
_cell.length_c   1.000
_cell.angle_alpha   90.00
_cell.angle_beta   90.00
_cell.angle_gamma   90.00
#
_symmetry.space_group_name_H-M   'P 1'
#
loop_
_entity.id
_entity.type
_entity.pdbx_description
1 polymer ?
#
loop_
_entity_poly.entity_id
_entity_poly.type
_entity_poly.pdbx_seq_one_letter_code
_entity_poly.pdbx_strand_id
1 'polypeptide(L)'
;MPLKKPKKPKPKKPEPQESINTTPTPIINNNTMDNNYNNLSLVQLIYKWKWHLIIITVVAAICGAIFSSATFITPLYKSEAVAYPANISPYSDESETEQMLQIINAQSIADSIIEKYDLWSHYGIDRNYQYAKTYMMLEYHDMVKISKTPYDAISIVVKDKDPQMACDMVNDILYFYDKKVSQLHQDRERDVVVMYERQLAMKQQGIDSLKKEYGEAGTNLNLLNPEPVSLDLATKIITEGLNYAVVHLEYEKELRFLISDLSYSNIVTEPYPADKKSYPVRWVVVVLCGLGAFLLTLLVLFVIENRKKFVPAQ
;
A
#
# COMPACT_ATOMS: atom_id res chain seq x y z
N MET A 1 37.43 52.03 10.77
CA MET A 1 38.81 51.81 10.23
C MET A 1 38.70 50.83 9.09
N PRO A 2 38.95 51.25 7.84
CA PRO A 2 38.87 50.37 6.69
C PRO A 2 40.24 49.86 6.29
N LEU A 3 40.38 48.57 6.07
CA LEU A 3 41.61 47.90 5.64
C LEU A 3 41.74 47.96 4.10
N LYS A 4 42.95 48.36 3.68
CA LYS A 4 43.45 48.60 2.33
C LYS A 4 43.53 47.33 1.46
N LYS A 5 43.13 47.44 0.19
CA LYS A 5 43.44 46.47 -0.88
C LYS A 5 44.87 46.61 -1.37
N PRO A 6 45.57 45.51 -1.71
CA PRO A 6 46.88 45.56 -2.36
C PRO A 6 46.76 45.72 -3.89
N LYS A 7 47.77 46.47 -4.45
CA LYS A 7 47.89 46.86 -5.85
C LYS A 7 48.43 45.73 -6.74
N LYS A 8 47.92 45.69 -8.00
CA LYS A 8 48.45 44.84 -9.11
C LYS A 8 49.82 45.36 -9.61
N PRO A 9 50.77 44.48 -9.98
CA PRO A 9 52.00 44.86 -10.68
C PRO A 9 51.79 45.01 -12.21
N LYS A 10 52.58 45.92 -12.79
CA LYS A 10 52.58 46.31 -14.22
C LYS A 10 53.38 45.34 -15.08
N PRO A 11 53.11 45.23 -16.40
CA PRO A 11 53.79 44.35 -17.33
C PRO A 11 55.15 44.88 -17.80
N LYS A 12 56.14 43.98 -17.98
CA LYS A 12 57.45 44.22 -18.58
C LYS A 12 57.42 44.06 -20.11
N LYS A 13 58.21 44.90 -20.79
CA LYS A 13 58.42 45.03 -22.20
C LYS A 13 59.33 43.93 -22.77
N PRO A 14 59.20 43.49 -24.02
CA PRO A 14 59.96 42.41 -24.60
C PRO A 14 61.32 42.86 -25.18
N GLU A 15 62.33 41.99 -25.11
CA GLU A 15 63.62 42.09 -25.80
C GLU A 15 63.72 41.09 -26.95
N PRO A 16 64.65 41.28 -27.92
CA PRO A 16 64.51 40.87 -29.29
C PRO A 16 65.01 39.45 -29.61
N GLN A 17 64.54 38.97 -30.74
CA GLN A 17 64.74 37.64 -31.29
C GLN A 17 66.16 37.40 -31.84
N GLU A 18 66.70 36.25 -31.55
CA GLU A 18 67.82 35.64 -32.27
C GLU A 18 67.32 34.50 -33.15
N SER A 19 67.63 34.55 -34.40
CA SER A 19 67.27 33.58 -35.44
C SER A 19 68.19 32.36 -35.42
N ILE A 20 67.66 31.18 -35.21
CA ILE A 20 68.36 29.90 -35.46
C ILE A 20 67.59 29.07 -36.47
N ASN A 21 68.17 28.91 -37.67
CA ASN A 21 67.79 27.98 -38.71
C ASN A 21 67.91 26.56 -38.22
N THR A 22 66.83 25.78 -38.22
CA THR A 22 66.89 24.34 -38.18
C THR A 22 65.87 23.73 -39.17
N THR A 23 66.37 22.82 -39.91
CA THR A 23 65.77 21.93 -40.91
C THR A 23 64.42 21.32 -40.53
N PRO A 24 63.49 21.06 -41.46
CA PRO A 24 62.18 20.52 -41.15
C PRO A 24 62.30 19.00 -40.88
N THR A 25 61.96 18.62 -39.67
CA THR A 25 61.65 17.24 -39.31
C THR A 25 60.30 16.82 -39.82
N PRO A 26 60.07 15.59 -40.31
CA PRO A 26 58.80 15.18 -40.84
C PRO A 26 57.72 15.13 -39.75
N ILE A 27 56.61 15.79 -40.00
CA ILE A 27 55.43 15.77 -39.17
C ILE A 27 54.87 14.35 -39.18
N ILE A 28 55.06 13.63 -38.06
CA ILE A 28 54.32 12.40 -37.77
C ILE A 28 52.87 12.83 -37.57
N ASN A 29 52.05 12.57 -38.56
CA ASN A 29 50.60 12.72 -38.50
C ASN A 29 50.08 11.70 -37.50
N ASN A 30 50.00 12.07 -36.23
CA ASN A 30 49.21 11.35 -35.26
C ASN A 30 47.74 11.49 -35.67
N ASN A 31 47.25 10.50 -36.41
CA ASN A 31 45.83 10.27 -36.52
C ASN A 31 45.30 10.05 -35.10
N THR A 32 44.96 11.13 -34.44
CA THR A 32 43.99 11.07 -33.36
C THR A 32 42.75 10.39 -33.96
N MET A 33 42.43 9.21 -33.48
CA MET A 33 41.12 8.60 -33.72
C MET A 33 40.10 9.64 -33.27
N ASP A 34 39.57 10.37 -34.27
CA ASP A 34 38.34 11.14 -34.07
C ASP A 34 37.22 10.17 -33.68
N ASN A 35 37.07 9.97 -32.38
CA ASN A 35 35.87 9.41 -31.78
C ASN A 35 34.68 10.38 -31.89
N ASN A 36 34.58 11.05 -33.02
CA ASN A 36 33.35 11.65 -33.46
C ASN A 36 32.42 10.50 -33.89
N TYR A 37 31.75 9.88 -32.95
CA TYR A 37 30.49 9.20 -33.21
C TYR A 37 29.56 10.30 -33.75
N ASN A 38 29.63 10.51 -35.06
CA ASN A 38 28.89 11.56 -35.75
C ASN A 38 27.40 11.25 -35.59
N ASN A 39 26.71 12.00 -34.71
CA ASN A 39 25.25 12.06 -34.64
C ASN A 39 24.65 12.31 -36.04
N LEU A 40 25.42 12.94 -36.94
CA LEU A 40 25.14 13.10 -38.37
C LEU A 40 24.95 11.77 -39.09
N SER A 41 25.66 10.68 -38.71
CA SER A 41 25.51 9.37 -39.35
C SER A 41 24.18 8.71 -39.03
N LEU A 42 23.64 8.87 -37.81
CA LEU A 42 22.32 8.34 -37.40
C LEU A 42 21.19 9.11 -38.11
N VAL A 43 21.30 10.42 -38.20
CA VAL A 43 20.29 11.25 -38.87
C VAL A 43 20.27 10.94 -40.38
N GLN A 44 21.44 10.77 -41.00
CA GLN A 44 21.55 10.36 -42.41
C GLN A 44 20.98 8.96 -42.67
N LEU A 45 21.20 8.01 -41.72
CA LEU A 45 20.63 6.66 -41.77
C LEU A 45 19.11 6.69 -41.73
N ILE A 46 18.53 7.46 -40.76
CA ILE A 46 17.09 7.65 -40.63
C ILE A 46 16.50 8.26 -41.91
N TYR A 47 17.15 9.27 -42.48
CA TYR A 47 16.65 9.94 -43.66
C TYR A 47 16.73 9.04 -44.91
N LYS A 48 17.81 8.24 -45.06
CA LYS A 48 18.00 7.30 -46.13
C LYS A 48 16.95 6.18 -46.14
N TRP A 49 16.60 5.66 -44.94
CA TRP A 49 15.68 4.54 -44.74
C TRP A 49 14.32 4.92 -44.22
N LYS A 50 13.94 6.21 -44.26
CA LYS A 50 12.72 6.78 -43.68
C LYS A 50 11.43 6.02 -44.02
N TRP A 51 11.27 5.63 -45.30
CA TRP A 51 10.08 4.91 -45.73
C TRP A 51 9.98 3.50 -45.14
N HIS A 52 11.07 2.80 -44.99
CA HIS A 52 11.08 1.47 -44.33
C HIS A 52 10.80 1.59 -42.84
N LEU A 53 11.38 2.57 -42.16
CA LEU A 53 11.11 2.87 -40.76
C LEU A 53 9.64 3.18 -40.55
N ILE A 54 9.04 4.06 -41.35
CA ILE A 54 7.65 4.43 -41.25
C ILE A 54 6.74 3.21 -41.48
N ILE A 55 6.96 2.46 -42.56
CA ILE A 55 6.13 1.29 -42.89
C ILE A 55 6.17 0.25 -41.76
N ILE A 56 7.37 -0.12 -41.29
CA ILE A 56 7.51 -1.13 -40.22
C ILE A 56 6.86 -0.65 -38.92
N THR A 57 7.05 0.63 -38.55
CA THR A 57 6.45 1.21 -37.35
C THR A 57 4.92 1.22 -37.44
N VAL A 58 4.36 1.61 -38.59
CA VAL A 58 2.91 1.62 -38.82
C VAL A 58 2.34 0.21 -38.79
N VAL A 59 2.98 -0.76 -39.44
CA VAL A 59 2.55 -2.16 -39.40
C VAL A 59 2.58 -2.69 -37.95
N ALA A 60 3.65 -2.42 -37.22
CA ALA A 60 3.75 -2.84 -35.82
C ALA A 60 2.69 -2.18 -34.93
N ALA A 61 2.37 -0.91 -35.17
CA ALA A 61 1.29 -0.20 -34.46
C ALA A 61 -0.09 -0.82 -34.77
N ILE A 62 -0.36 -1.18 -36.03
CA ILE A 62 -1.59 -1.86 -36.42
C ILE A 62 -1.67 -3.26 -35.77
N CYS A 63 -0.60 -4.04 -35.80
CA CYS A 63 -0.53 -5.32 -35.08
C CYS A 63 -0.78 -5.12 -33.59
N GLY A 64 -0.14 -4.14 -32.95
CA GLY A 64 -0.38 -3.81 -31.55
C GLY A 64 -1.84 -3.46 -31.24
N ALA A 65 -2.51 -2.74 -32.14
CA ALA A 65 -3.93 -2.41 -32.01
C ALA A 65 -4.83 -3.68 -32.10
N ILE A 66 -4.50 -4.60 -33.01
CA ILE A 66 -5.23 -5.88 -33.17
C ILE A 66 -5.02 -6.77 -31.93
N PHE A 67 -3.78 -6.97 -31.50
CA PHE A 67 -3.47 -7.80 -30.33
C PHE A 67 -3.99 -7.20 -29.01
N SER A 68 -4.16 -5.88 -28.93
CA SER A 68 -4.78 -5.19 -27.76
C SER A 68 -6.32 -5.24 -27.79
N SER A 69 -6.93 -5.95 -28.75
CA SER A 69 -8.39 -6.09 -28.80
C SER A 69 -8.90 -7.01 -27.67
N ALA A 70 -10.20 -6.88 -27.34
CA ALA A 70 -10.87 -7.71 -26.33
C ALA A 70 -10.87 -9.22 -26.68
N THR A 71 -10.56 -9.58 -27.92
CA THR A 71 -10.48 -10.97 -28.40
C THR A 71 -9.21 -11.67 -27.89
N PHE A 72 -8.10 -10.94 -27.71
CA PHE A 72 -6.82 -11.50 -27.29
C PHE A 72 -6.53 -11.22 -25.81
N ILE A 73 -6.96 -10.07 -25.29
CA ILE A 73 -6.73 -9.69 -23.90
C ILE A 73 -8.10 -9.42 -23.26
N THR A 74 -8.45 -10.19 -22.22
CA THR A 74 -9.70 -10.00 -21.48
C THR A 74 -9.75 -8.60 -20.88
N PRO A 75 -10.82 -7.83 -21.12
CA PRO A 75 -10.98 -6.52 -20.52
C PRO A 75 -11.20 -6.65 -19.02
N LEU A 76 -10.55 -5.79 -18.24
CA LEU A 76 -10.75 -5.71 -16.81
C LEU A 76 -11.42 -4.38 -16.45
N TYR A 77 -12.38 -4.45 -15.54
CA TYR A 77 -13.10 -3.34 -14.97
C TYR A 77 -12.60 -3.07 -13.56
N LYS A 78 -12.46 -1.80 -13.21
CA LYS A 78 -11.91 -1.37 -11.91
C LYS A 78 -13.03 -0.83 -11.05
N SER A 79 -13.20 -1.38 -9.84
CA SER A 79 -13.95 -0.76 -8.75
C SER A 79 -13.01 -0.30 -7.65
N GLU A 80 -13.36 0.79 -6.99
CA GLU A 80 -12.52 1.40 -5.95
C GLU A 80 -13.37 1.92 -4.81
N ALA A 81 -12.91 1.66 -3.57
CA ALA A 81 -13.41 2.32 -2.38
C ALA A 81 -12.27 3.00 -1.63
N VAL A 82 -12.62 4.07 -0.92
CA VAL A 82 -11.71 4.73 0.03
C VAL A 82 -12.39 4.79 1.39
N ALA A 83 -11.72 4.29 2.41
CA ALA A 83 -12.25 4.27 3.77
C ALA A 83 -11.20 4.73 4.78
N TYR A 84 -11.67 5.38 5.85
CA TYR A 84 -10.88 5.67 7.04
C TYR A 84 -11.14 4.60 8.10
N PRO A 85 -10.12 4.26 8.95
CA PRO A 85 -10.36 3.47 10.15
C PRO A 85 -11.32 4.21 11.09
N ALA A 86 -12.17 3.46 11.76
CA ALA A 86 -13.11 3.98 12.76
C ALA A 86 -13.16 3.02 13.94
N ASN A 87 -13.37 3.55 15.15
CA ASN A 87 -13.56 2.76 16.36
C ASN A 87 -12.46 1.73 16.65
N ILE A 88 -11.23 1.98 16.18
CA ILE A 88 -10.07 1.12 16.40
C ILE A 88 -9.15 1.80 17.42
N SER A 89 -8.64 1.00 18.37
CA SER A 89 -7.53 1.43 19.21
C SER A 89 -6.26 0.73 18.77
N PRO A 90 -5.18 1.46 18.44
CA PRO A 90 -3.92 0.86 18.01
C PRO A 90 -3.38 -0.13 19.05
N TYR A 91 -2.84 -1.26 18.56
CA TYR A 91 -2.22 -2.28 19.44
C TYR A 91 -0.78 -1.91 19.82
N SER A 92 -0.16 -0.98 19.08
CA SER A 92 1.22 -0.53 19.28
C SER A 92 1.34 0.97 18.93
N ASP A 93 2.57 1.47 18.74
CA ASP A 93 2.84 2.84 18.32
C ASP A 93 2.47 3.12 16.82
N GLU A 94 1.85 2.15 16.15
CA GLU A 94 1.37 2.29 14.78
C GLU A 94 0.13 3.19 14.71
N SER A 95 -0.08 3.83 13.56
CA SER A 95 -1.32 4.59 13.32
C SER A 95 -2.51 3.64 13.09
N GLU A 96 -3.73 4.12 13.37
CA GLU A 96 -4.98 3.39 13.11
C GLU A 96 -5.06 2.93 11.64
N THR A 97 -4.58 3.75 10.71
CA THR A 97 -4.55 3.44 9.27
C THR A 97 -3.56 2.33 8.95
N GLU A 98 -2.40 2.30 9.60
CA GLU A 98 -1.41 1.21 9.41
C GLU A 98 -1.94 -0.10 9.97
N GLN A 99 -2.60 -0.06 11.11
CA GLN A 99 -3.27 -1.22 11.67
C GLN A 99 -4.41 -1.71 10.76
N MET A 100 -5.26 -0.79 10.24
CA MET A 100 -6.28 -1.14 9.25
C MET A 100 -5.64 -1.80 8.02
N LEU A 101 -4.52 -1.24 7.51
CA LEU A 101 -3.82 -1.80 6.36
C LEU A 101 -3.30 -3.21 6.61
N GLN A 102 -2.76 -3.50 7.79
CA GLN A 102 -2.29 -4.83 8.16
C GLN A 102 -3.44 -5.83 8.26
N ILE A 103 -4.54 -5.46 8.92
CA ILE A 103 -5.68 -6.35 9.12
C ILE A 103 -6.39 -6.64 7.79
N ILE A 104 -6.63 -5.61 6.96
CA ILE A 104 -7.35 -5.78 5.69
C ILE A 104 -6.55 -6.59 4.66
N ASN A 105 -5.20 -6.57 4.74
CA ASN A 105 -4.31 -7.43 3.96
C ASN A 105 -4.09 -8.81 4.58
N ALA A 106 -4.75 -9.13 5.68
CA ALA A 106 -4.59 -10.44 6.30
C ALA A 106 -5.04 -11.56 5.35
N GLN A 107 -4.27 -12.64 5.32
CA GLN A 107 -4.55 -13.80 4.46
C GLN A 107 -5.95 -14.37 4.68
N SER A 108 -6.49 -14.30 5.91
CA SER A 108 -7.83 -14.78 6.23
C SER A 108 -8.94 -14.04 5.49
N ILE A 109 -8.74 -12.74 5.19
CA ILE A 109 -9.69 -11.94 4.40
C ILE A 109 -9.58 -12.34 2.93
N ALA A 110 -8.36 -12.46 2.39
CA ALA A 110 -8.15 -12.95 1.03
C ALA A 110 -8.76 -14.34 0.83
N ASP A 111 -8.51 -15.28 1.73
CA ASP A 111 -9.08 -16.64 1.69
C ASP A 111 -10.63 -16.59 1.72
N SER A 112 -11.23 -15.69 2.52
CA SER A 112 -12.70 -15.50 2.57
C SER A 112 -13.28 -15.00 1.24
N ILE A 113 -12.61 -14.05 0.58
CA ILE A 113 -13.01 -13.55 -0.74
C ILE A 113 -12.85 -14.65 -1.80
N ILE A 114 -11.71 -15.36 -1.80
CA ILE A 114 -11.42 -16.45 -2.75
C ILE A 114 -12.50 -17.53 -2.68
N GLU A 115 -12.91 -17.93 -1.47
CA GLU A 115 -13.93 -18.96 -1.30
C GLU A 115 -15.34 -18.43 -1.59
N LYS A 116 -15.68 -17.19 -1.17
CA LYS A 116 -17.02 -16.62 -1.40
C LYS A 116 -17.35 -16.49 -2.89
N TYR A 117 -16.38 -16.11 -3.70
CA TYR A 117 -16.57 -15.89 -5.14
C TYR A 117 -16.10 -17.07 -6.01
N ASP A 118 -15.71 -18.19 -5.41
CA ASP A 118 -15.09 -19.33 -6.09
C ASP A 118 -14.04 -18.89 -7.14
N LEU A 119 -13.09 -18.06 -6.69
CA LEU A 119 -12.08 -17.49 -7.57
C LEU A 119 -11.21 -18.57 -8.24
N TRP A 120 -11.18 -19.79 -7.68
CA TRP A 120 -10.53 -20.95 -8.28
C TRP A 120 -11.11 -21.27 -9.67
N SER A 121 -12.44 -21.42 -9.74
CA SER A 121 -13.16 -21.61 -11.00
C SER A 121 -13.10 -20.37 -11.87
N HIS A 122 -13.26 -19.19 -11.24
CA HIS A 122 -13.34 -17.92 -11.95
C HIS A 122 -12.07 -17.59 -12.73
N TYR A 123 -10.89 -17.87 -12.16
CA TYR A 123 -9.60 -17.66 -12.81
C TYR A 123 -9.04 -18.93 -13.46
N GLY A 124 -9.75 -20.07 -13.36
CA GLY A 124 -9.35 -21.34 -14.00
C GLY A 124 -8.10 -21.96 -13.39
N ILE A 125 -7.89 -21.82 -12.07
CA ILE A 125 -6.77 -22.39 -11.34
C ILE A 125 -7.20 -23.74 -10.76
N ASP A 126 -6.51 -24.84 -11.14
CA ASP A 126 -6.76 -26.17 -10.61
C ASP A 126 -6.31 -26.26 -9.15
N ARG A 127 -7.28 -26.54 -8.23
CA ARG A 127 -7.03 -26.70 -6.78
C ARG A 127 -6.08 -27.85 -6.46
N ASN A 128 -5.97 -28.85 -7.34
CA ASN A 128 -5.13 -30.04 -7.12
C ASN A 128 -3.67 -29.83 -7.55
N TYR A 129 -3.35 -28.70 -8.17
CA TYR A 129 -1.99 -28.40 -8.56
C TYR A 129 -1.07 -28.18 -7.36
N GLN A 130 0.16 -28.68 -7.41
CA GLN A 130 1.12 -28.63 -6.28
C GLN A 130 1.32 -27.22 -5.69
N TYR A 131 1.25 -26.17 -6.52
CA TYR A 131 1.46 -24.77 -6.13
C TYR A 131 0.18 -23.93 -6.27
N ALA A 132 -0.98 -24.58 -6.30
CA ALA A 132 -2.27 -23.92 -6.52
C ALA A 132 -2.48 -22.70 -5.63
N LYS A 133 -2.25 -22.84 -4.31
CA LYS A 133 -2.40 -21.73 -3.36
C LYS A 133 -1.50 -20.55 -3.67
N THR A 134 -0.26 -20.80 -4.08
CA THR A 134 0.69 -19.73 -4.46
C THR A 134 0.20 -18.99 -5.70
N TYR A 135 -0.23 -19.72 -6.73
CA TYR A 135 -0.77 -19.10 -7.94
C TYR A 135 -2.05 -18.31 -7.67
N MET A 136 -2.95 -18.85 -6.86
CA MET A 136 -4.18 -18.14 -6.46
C MET A 136 -3.87 -16.83 -5.73
N MET A 137 -2.92 -16.85 -4.78
CA MET A 137 -2.54 -15.64 -4.04
C MET A 137 -1.85 -14.60 -4.94
N LEU A 138 -1.03 -15.04 -5.91
CA LEU A 138 -0.44 -14.14 -6.90
C LEU A 138 -1.53 -13.48 -7.76
N GLU A 139 -2.45 -14.27 -8.30
CA GLU A 139 -3.58 -13.76 -9.10
C GLU A 139 -4.44 -12.81 -8.28
N TYR A 140 -4.80 -13.20 -7.05
CA TYR A 140 -5.55 -12.34 -6.13
C TYR A 140 -4.85 -10.99 -5.91
N HIS A 141 -3.54 -11.00 -5.63
CA HIS A 141 -2.79 -9.76 -5.41
C HIS A 141 -2.57 -8.94 -6.69
N ASP A 142 -2.70 -9.52 -7.87
CA ASP A 142 -2.68 -8.76 -9.13
C ASP A 142 -4.02 -8.07 -9.38
N MET A 143 -5.13 -8.71 -9.01
CA MET A 143 -6.48 -8.17 -9.16
C MET A 143 -6.86 -7.23 -8.03
N VAL A 144 -6.45 -7.50 -6.78
CA VAL A 144 -6.79 -6.71 -5.59
C VAL A 144 -5.56 -5.94 -5.11
N LYS A 145 -5.68 -4.61 -5.08
CA LYS A 145 -4.65 -3.70 -4.56
C LYS A 145 -5.20 -2.89 -3.40
N ILE A 146 -4.60 -3.05 -2.24
CA ILE A 146 -4.95 -2.32 -1.03
C ILE A 146 -3.74 -1.50 -0.61
N SER A 147 -3.92 -0.19 -0.44
CA SER A 147 -2.82 0.71 -0.12
C SER A 147 -3.27 1.91 0.70
N LYS A 148 -2.35 2.46 1.49
CA LYS A 148 -2.53 3.71 2.22
C LYS A 148 -2.47 4.89 1.23
N THR A 149 -3.41 5.81 1.36
CA THR A 149 -3.40 7.08 0.61
C THR A 149 -2.53 8.12 1.31
N PRO A 150 -2.13 9.21 0.61
CA PRO A 150 -1.41 10.33 1.25
C PRO A 150 -2.20 11.06 2.35
N TYR A 151 -3.49 10.79 2.46
CA TYR A 151 -4.40 11.43 3.42
C TYR A 151 -4.79 10.50 4.58
N ASP A 152 -3.97 9.52 4.89
CA ASP A 152 -4.21 8.53 5.96
C ASP A 152 -5.52 7.74 5.84
N ALA A 153 -6.01 7.55 4.62
CA ALA A 153 -7.10 6.64 4.29
C ALA A 153 -6.58 5.37 3.63
N ILE A 154 -7.39 4.33 3.55
CA ILE A 154 -7.11 3.10 2.79
C ILE A 154 -7.89 3.14 1.48
N SER A 155 -7.18 2.99 0.36
CA SER A 155 -7.77 2.75 -0.95
C SER A 155 -7.74 1.24 -1.25
N ILE A 156 -8.91 0.70 -1.59
CA ILE A 156 -9.12 -0.68 -2.00
C ILE A 156 -9.51 -0.65 -3.46
N VAL A 157 -8.73 -1.29 -4.30
CA VAL A 157 -8.92 -1.34 -5.75
C VAL A 157 -9.03 -2.80 -6.17
N VAL A 158 -10.14 -3.16 -6.76
CA VAL A 158 -10.35 -4.49 -7.37
C VAL A 158 -10.53 -4.35 -8.87
N LYS A 159 -9.87 -5.23 -9.61
CA LYS A 159 -10.04 -5.37 -11.06
C LYS A 159 -10.54 -6.76 -11.36
N ASP A 160 -11.61 -6.84 -12.12
CA ASP A 160 -12.14 -8.12 -12.58
C ASP A 160 -12.72 -7.99 -14.00
N LYS A 161 -12.94 -9.13 -14.64
CA LYS A 161 -13.61 -9.21 -15.95
C LYS A 161 -15.12 -8.90 -15.87
N ASP A 162 -15.70 -9.05 -14.68
CA ASP A 162 -17.08 -8.67 -14.36
C ASP A 162 -17.08 -7.40 -13.49
N PRO A 163 -17.66 -6.28 -14.00
CA PRO A 163 -17.70 -5.02 -13.25
C PRO A 163 -18.53 -5.11 -11.96
N GLN A 164 -19.60 -5.92 -11.94
CA GLN A 164 -20.42 -6.10 -10.75
C GLN A 164 -19.63 -6.89 -9.69
N MET A 165 -18.99 -7.97 -10.10
CA MET A 165 -18.14 -8.77 -9.20
C MET A 165 -17.00 -7.94 -8.59
N ALA A 166 -16.36 -7.08 -9.40
CA ALA A 166 -15.32 -6.16 -8.88
C ALA A 166 -15.88 -5.24 -7.79
N CYS A 167 -17.08 -4.70 -7.97
CA CYS A 167 -17.76 -3.85 -6.98
C CYS A 167 -18.10 -4.62 -5.71
N ASP A 168 -18.71 -5.79 -5.86
CA ASP A 168 -19.14 -6.64 -4.75
C ASP A 168 -17.95 -7.13 -3.93
N MET A 169 -16.84 -7.49 -4.58
CA MET A 169 -15.60 -7.87 -3.88
C MET A 169 -15.04 -6.72 -3.04
N VAL A 170 -15.10 -5.46 -3.50
CA VAL A 170 -14.66 -4.31 -2.69
C VAL A 170 -15.51 -4.16 -1.43
N ASN A 171 -16.83 -4.25 -1.57
CA ASN A 171 -17.76 -4.20 -0.43
C ASN A 171 -17.49 -5.34 0.57
N ASP A 172 -17.26 -6.55 0.05
CA ASP A 172 -17.02 -7.72 0.90
C ASP A 172 -15.64 -7.68 1.59
N ILE A 173 -14.64 -7.10 0.98
CA ILE A 173 -13.35 -6.86 1.65
C ILE A 173 -13.55 -5.98 2.89
N LEU A 174 -14.32 -4.89 2.77
CA LEU A 174 -14.67 -4.02 3.90
C LEU A 174 -15.52 -4.76 4.94
N TYR A 175 -16.50 -5.53 4.51
CA TYR A 175 -17.31 -6.34 5.40
C TYR A 175 -16.49 -7.37 6.19
N PHE A 176 -15.60 -8.12 5.52
CA PHE A 176 -14.72 -9.09 6.19
C PHE A 176 -13.69 -8.42 7.08
N TYR A 177 -13.24 -7.21 6.71
CA TYR A 177 -12.40 -6.40 7.57
C TYR A 177 -13.15 -6.03 8.86
N ASP A 178 -14.34 -5.43 8.76
CA ASP A 178 -15.18 -5.07 9.92
C ASP A 178 -15.46 -6.28 10.80
N LYS A 179 -15.82 -7.42 10.19
CA LYS A 179 -16.02 -8.69 10.90
C LYS A 179 -14.77 -9.17 11.63
N LYS A 180 -13.59 -9.07 10.98
CA LYS A 180 -12.32 -9.49 11.57
C LYS A 180 -11.93 -8.62 12.76
N VAL A 181 -12.07 -7.31 12.63
CA VAL A 181 -11.81 -6.37 13.73
C VAL A 181 -12.77 -6.60 14.88
N SER A 182 -14.07 -6.77 14.58
CA SER A 182 -15.08 -7.12 15.59
C SER A 182 -14.71 -8.38 16.37
N GLN A 183 -14.27 -9.43 15.69
CA GLN A 183 -13.82 -10.66 16.36
C GLN A 183 -12.62 -10.41 17.29
N LEU A 184 -11.60 -9.67 16.81
CA LEU A 184 -10.42 -9.36 17.61
C LEU A 184 -10.77 -8.53 18.86
N HIS A 185 -11.72 -7.60 18.74
CA HIS A 185 -12.20 -6.81 19.88
C HIS A 185 -13.06 -7.65 20.82
N GLN A 186 -14.00 -8.45 20.30
CA GLN A 186 -14.86 -9.29 21.12
C GLN A 186 -14.08 -10.30 21.97
N ASP A 187 -13.02 -10.91 21.42
CA ASP A 187 -12.19 -11.85 22.17
C ASP A 187 -11.49 -11.15 23.35
N ARG A 188 -10.95 -9.96 23.14
CA ARG A 188 -10.31 -9.18 24.21
C ARG A 188 -11.32 -8.67 25.24
N GLU A 189 -12.40 -8.06 24.79
CA GLU A 189 -13.41 -7.46 25.68
C GLU A 189 -14.17 -8.51 26.49
N ARG A 190 -14.35 -9.72 25.97
CA ARG A 190 -14.92 -10.83 26.70
C ARG A 190 -14.10 -11.17 27.95
N ASP A 191 -12.77 -11.23 27.81
CA ASP A 191 -11.89 -11.51 28.95
C ASP A 191 -11.97 -10.39 30.01
N VAL A 192 -12.07 -9.14 29.58
CA VAL A 192 -12.24 -7.98 30.46
C VAL A 192 -13.59 -8.03 31.18
N VAL A 193 -14.67 -8.34 30.47
CA VAL A 193 -16.01 -8.50 31.07
C VAL A 193 -16.01 -9.62 32.15
N VAL A 194 -15.43 -10.79 31.83
CA VAL A 194 -15.30 -11.88 32.79
C VAL A 194 -14.46 -11.49 34.03
N MET A 195 -13.43 -10.69 33.82
CA MET A 195 -12.63 -10.17 34.95
C MET A 195 -13.47 -9.26 35.85
N TYR A 196 -14.25 -8.34 35.28
CA TYR A 196 -15.15 -7.47 36.07
C TYR A 196 -16.25 -8.26 36.76
N GLU A 197 -16.85 -9.27 36.16
CA GLU A 197 -17.82 -10.18 36.79
C GLU A 197 -17.25 -10.81 38.07
N ARG A 198 -16.00 -11.33 37.97
CA ARG A 198 -15.31 -11.88 39.15
C ARG A 198 -15.07 -10.84 40.25
N GLN A 199 -14.64 -9.64 39.85
CA GLN A 199 -14.42 -8.53 40.83
C GLN A 199 -15.71 -8.15 41.51
N LEU A 200 -16.81 -8.03 40.76
CA LEU A 200 -18.13 -7.74 41.33
C LEU A 200 -18.59 -8.82 42.30
N ALA A 201 -18.42 -10.10 41.93
CA ALA A 201 -18.76 -11.21 42.79
C ALA A 201 -17.97 -11.20 44.13
N MET A 202 -16.64 -10.97 44.04
CA MET A 202 -15.78 -10.86 45.23
C MET A 202 -16.18 -9.67 46.12
N LYS A 203 -16.44 -8.50 45.53
CA LYS A 203 -16.88 -7.31 46.27
C LYS A 203 -18.24 -7.52 46.91
N GLN A 204 -19.18 -8.15 46.22
CA GLN A 204 -20.48 -8.49 46.76
C GLN A 204 -20.37 -9.42 48.00
N GLN A 205 -19.54 -10.46 47.92
CA GLN A 205 -19.25 -11.36 49.04
C GLN A 205 -18.63 -10.57 50.23
N GLY A 206 -17.71 -9.66 49.96
CA GLY A 206 -17.12 -8.81 50.98
C GLY A 206 -18.14 -7.93 51.67
N ILE A 207 -19.03 -7.27 50.91
CA ILE A 207 -20.12 -6.46 51.44
C ILE A 207 -21.09 -7.30 52.30
N ASP A 208 -21.43 -8.50 51.81
CA ASP A 208 -22.35 -9.38 52.53
C ASP A 208 -21.73 -9.88 53.85
N SER A 209 -20.43 -10.15 53.88
CA SER A 209 -19.67 -10.51 55.07
C SER A 209 -19.66 -9.33 56.09
N LEU A 210 -19.41 -8.12 55.63
CA LEU A 210 -19.45 -6.92 56.46
C LEU A 210 -20.86 -6.62 57.02
N LYS A 211 -21.91 -6.84 56.21
CA LYS A 211 -23.31 -6.73 56.66
C LYS A 211 -23.66 -7.72 57.72
N LYS A 212 -23.19 -8.97 57.61
CA LYS A 212 -23.38 -10.02 58.60
C LYS A 212 -22.70 -9.66 59.92
N GLU A 213 -21.43 -9.21 59.85
CA GLU A 213 -20.67 -8.79 61.02
C GLU A 213 -21.36 -7.57 61.70
N TYR A 214 -21.86 -6.60 60.94
CA TYR A 214 -22.62 -5.48 61.44
C TYR A 214 -23.94 -5.90 62.11
N GLY A 215 -24.66 -6.86 61.52
CA GLY A 215 -25.88 -7.44 62.08
C GLY A 215 -25.63 -8.16 63.40
N GLU A 216 -24.57 -8.95 63.50
CA GLU A 216 -24.15 -9.64 64.73
C GLU A 216 -23.72 -8.65 65.84
N ALA A 217 -22.98 -7.57 65.46
CA ALA A 217 -22.62 -6.49 66.36
C ALA A 217 -23.85 -5.69 66.79
N GLY A 218 -24.82 -5.48 65.88
CA GLY A 218 -26.06 -4.74 66.13
C GLY A 218 -27.02 -5.40 67.10
N THR A 219 -26.99 -6.74 67.27
CA THR A 219 -27.77 -7.43 68.26
C THR A 219 -27.34 -7.15 69.70
N ASN A 220 -26.12 -6.61 69.89
CA ASN A 220 -25.57 -6.18 71.18
C ASN A 220 -25.58 -4.66 71.41
N LEU A 221 -26.18 -3.87 70.53
CA LEU A 221 -26.18 -2.41 70.56
C LEU A 221 -27.16 -1.87 71.63
N ASN A 222 -26.59 -1.24 72.60
CA ASN A 222 -27.31 -0.32 73.45
C ASN A 222 -27.65 0.92 72.64
N LEU A 223 -28.91 1.17 72.26
CA LEU A 223 -29.38 2.25 71.37
C LEU A 223 -29.04 3.65 71.91
N LEU A 224 -28.63 3.77 73.21
CA LEU A 224 -28.29 5.04 73.90
C LEU A 224 -26.82 5.43 73.76
N ASN A 225 -25.92 4.52 73.38
CA ASN A 225 -24.47 4.77 73.07
C ASN A 225 -23.98 3.80 71.97
N PRO A 226 -24.05 4.18 70.73
CA PRO A 226 -23.49 3.37 69.65
C PRO A 226 -22.00 3.26 69.86
N GLU A 227 -21.49 2.01 69.99
CA GLU A 227 -20.06 1.77 70.09
C GLU A 227 -19.32 2.23 68.83
N PRO A 228 -18.05 2.72 68.92
CA PRO A 228 -17.25 3.16 67.76
C PRO A 228 -17.10 2.08 66.69
N VAL A 229 -17.15 0.82 67.09
CA VAL A 229 -17.05 -0.35 66.16
C VAL A 229 -18.20 -0.42 65.17
N SER A 230 -19.42 -0.05 65.55
CA SER A 230 -20.58 -0.05 64.64
C SER A 230 -20.52 1.04 63.60
N LEU A 231 -19.93 2.18 63.90
CA LEU A 231 -19.75 3.30 62.99
C LEU A 231 -18.63 2.97 61.96
N ASP A 232 -17.56 2.31 62.40
CA ASP A 232 -16.47 1.87 61.51
C ASP A 232 -16.96 0.83 60.48
N LEU A 233 -17.73 -0.18 60.95
CA LEU A 233 -18.35 -1.17 60.07
C LEU A 233 -19.34 -0.56 59.08
N ALA A 234 -20.18 0.37 59.52
CA ALA A 234 -21.09 1.08 58.64
C ALA A 234 -20.34 1.88 57.58
N THR A 235 -19.25 2.56 57.95
CA THR A 235 -18.40 3.31 57.03
C THR A 235 -17.73 2.36 56.00
N LYS A 236 -17.23 1.21 56.44
CA LYS A 236 -16.68 0.19 55.55
C LYS A 236 -17.71 -0.34 54.55
N ILE A 237 -18.92 -0.66 54.98
CA ILE A 237 -20.02 -1.11 54.10
C ILE A 237 -20.34 -0.05 53.04
N ILE A 238 -20.45 1.23 53.45
CA ILE A 238 -20.70 2.34 52.51
C ILE A 238 -19.54 2.47 51.50
N THR A 239 -18.30 2.43 51.96
CA THR A 239 -17.12 2.56 51.12
C THR A 239 -17.02 1.39 50.10
N GLU A 240 -17.22 0.16 50.56
CA GLU A 240 -17.23 -1.00 49.64
C GLU A 240 -18.43 -0.99 48.67
N GLY A 241 -19.58 -0.46 49.12
CA GLY A 241 -20.74 -0.23 48.25
C GLY A 241 -20.46 0.78 47.14
N LEU A 242 -19.76 1.89 47.47
CA LEU A 242 -19.30 2.86 46.47
C LEU A 242 -18.27 2.23 45.50
N ASN A 243 -17.31 1.50 46.03
CA ASN A 243 -16.32 0.77 45.21
C ASN A 243 -16.99 -0.24 44.28
N TYR A 244 -18.00 -0.99 44.75
CA TYR A 244 -18.81 -1.87 43.94
C TYR A 244 -19.52 -1.11 42.80
N ALA A 245 -20.13 0.02 43.10
CA ALA A 245 -20.84 0.82 42.12
C ALA A 245 -19.91 1.34 41.02
N VAL A 246 -18.69 1.75 41.36
CA VAL A 246 -17.66 2.15 40.36
C VAL A 246 -17.30 0.99 39.46
N VAL A 247 -16.98 -0.19 40.00
CA VAL A 247 -16.65 -1.39 39.20
C VAL A 247 -17.84 -1.83 38.34
N HIS A 248 -19.06 -1.70 38.85
CA HIS A 248 -20.28 -2.01 38.12
C HIS A 248 -20.50 -1.06 36.93
N LEU A 249 -20.18 0.21 37.06
CA LEU A 249 -20.26 1.15 35.95
C LEU A 249 -19.24 0.82 34.83
N GLU A 250 -18.02 0.45 35.21
CA GLU A 250 -17.02 0.02 34.22
C GLU A 250 -17.45 -1.29 33.55
N TYR A 251 -17.97 -2.27 34.33
CA TYR A 251 -18.52 -3.52 33.76
C TYR A 251 -19.63 -3.24 32.74
N GLU A 252 -20.60 -2.36 33.06
CA GLU A 252 -21.67 -2.04 32.10
C GLU A 252 -21.18 -1.30 30.86
N LYS A 253 -20.13 -0.50 30.99
CA LYS A 253 -19.50 0.18 29.87
C LYS A 253 -18.86 -0.84 28.91
N GLU A 254 -18.06 -1.78 29.43
CA GLU A 254 -17.43 -2.81 28.62
C GLU A 254 -18.46 -3.79 28.03
N LEU A 255 -19.51 -4.14 28.79
CA LEU A 255 -20.59 -4.96 28.28
C LEU A 255 -21.33 -4.30 27.12
N ARG A 256 -21.62 -2.99 27.21
CA ARG A 256 -22.24 -2.23 26.11
C ARG A 256 -21.36 -2.22 24.88
N PHE A 257 -20.03 -2.06 25.05
CA PHE A 257 -19.09 -2.12 23.95
C PHE A 257 -19.07 -3.50 23.28
N LEU A 258 -19.06 -4.59 24.07
CA LEU A 258 -19.08 -5.96 23.59
C LEU A 258 -20.32 -6.31 22.75
N ILE A 259 -21.51 -5.78 23.11
CA ILE A 259 -22.77 -6.07 22.43
C ILE A 259 -23.13 -5.05 21.32
N SER A 260 -22.36 -3.97 21.18
CA SER A 260 -22.61 -2.97 20.13
C SER A 260 -22.15 -3.46 18.77
N ASP A 261 -22.99 -3.29 17.76
CA ASP A 261 -22.65 -3.57 16.35
C ASP A 261 -22.00 -2.31 15.77
N LEU A 262 -20.67 -2.22 15.95
CA LEU A 262 -19.88 -1.09 15.51
C LEU A 262 -19.26 -1.39 14.13
N SER A 263 -19.32 -0.42 13.21
CA SER A 263 -18.50 -0.43 12.00
C SER A 263 -17.10 0.06 12.36
N TYR A 264 -16.10 -0.60 11.81
CA TYR A 264 -14.68 -0.28 11.99
C TYR A 264 -14.06 0.41 10.77
N SER A 265 -14.89 0.64 9.75
CA SER A 265 -14.55 1.38 8.54
C SER A 265 -15.53 2.51 8.27
N ASN A 266 -15.02 3.70 7.99
CA ASN A 266 -15.82 4.85 7.55
C ASN A 266 -15.58 5.07 6.05
N ILE A 267 -16.54 4.65 5.22
CA ILE A 267 -16.44 4.69 3.76
C ILE A 267 -16.65 6.12 3.29
N VAL A 268 -15.65 6.70 2.62
CA VAL A 268 -15.71 8.04 2.02
C VAL A 268 -16.05 7.97 0.54
N THR A 269 -15.51 6.97 -0.14
CA THR A 269 -15.83 6.71 -1.55
C THR A 269 -16.44 5.32 -1.63
N GLU A 270 -17.69 5.28 -2.02
CA GLU A 270 -18.41 4.00 -2.24
C GLU A 270 -17.95 3.36 -3.55
N PRO A 271 -17.78 2.03 -3.58
CA PRO A 271 -17.45 1.33 -4.80
C PRO A 271 -18.67 1.32 -5.74
N TYR A 272 -18.41 1.36 -7.04
CA TYR A 272 -19.45 1.25 -8.06
C TYR A 272 -19.00 0.33 -9.20
N PRO A 273 -19.92 -0.36 -9.89
CA PRO A 273 -19.58 -1.15 -11.06
C PRO A 273 -19.16 -0.24 -12.21
N ALA A 274 -17.97 -0.44 -12.74
CA ALA A 274 -17.41 0.46 -13.74
C ALA A 274 -18.08 0.26 -15.13
N ASP A 275 -18.55 1.34 -15.74
CA ASP A 275 -19.11 1.35 -17.10
C ASP A 275 -18.05 1.17 -18.19
N LYS A 276 -16.78 1.50 -17.88
CA LYS A 276 -15.66 1.47 -18.82
C LYS A 276 -14.53 0.59 -18.32
N LYS A 277 -13.99 -0.22 -19.23
CA LYS A 277 -12.81 -1.03 -18.92
C LYS A 277 -11.60 -0.17 -18.56
N SER A 278 -10.84 -0.61 -17.56
CA SER A 278 -9.58 0.01 -17.12
C SER A 278 -8.34 -0.60 -17.78
N TYR A 279 -8.42 -1.86 -18.25
CA TYR A 279 -7.34 -2.59 -18.91
C TYR A 279 -7.86 -3.40 -20.11
N PRO A 280 -7.09 -3.61 -21.20
CA PRO A 280 -5.84 -2.91 -21.50
C PRO A 280 -6.08 -1.47 -21.98
N VAL A 281 -5.10 -0.59 -21.70
CA VAL A 281 -5.10 0.78 -22.23
C VAL A 281 -4.54 0.73 -23.66
N ARG A 282 -5.41 0.60 -24.64
CA ARG A 282 -5.06 0.30 -26.05
C ARG A 282 -3.99 1.23 -26.63
N TRP A 283 -4.12 2.54 -26.42
CA TRP A 283 -3.17 3.49 -26.99
C TRP A 283 -1.73 3.30 -26.46
N VAL A 284 -1.58 2.90 -25.18
CA VAL A 284 -0.27 2.61 -24.59
C VAL A 284 0.38 1.41 -25.26
N VAL A 285 -0.38 0.34 -25.48
CA VAL A 285 0.12 -0.87 -26.18
C VAL A 285 0.55 -0.53 -27.60
N VAL A 286 -0.25 0.24 -28.35
CA VAL A 286 0.06 0.67 -29.72
C VAL A 286 1.35 1.50 -29.76
N VAL A 287 1.49 2.47 -28.84
CA VAL A 287 2.68 3.32 -28.75
C VAL A 287 3.92 2.50 -28.39
N LEU A 288 3.82 1.58 -27.42
CA LEU A 288 4.94 0.72 -27.03
C LEU A 288 5.38 -0.23 -28.16
N CYS A 289 4.41 -0.84 -28.86
CA CYS A 289 4.71 -1.68 -30.03
C CYS A 289 5.38 -0.86 -31.17
N GLY A 290 4.87 0.32 -31.46
CA GLY A 290 5.44 1.22 -32.46
C GLY A 290 6.85 1.67 -32.11
N LEU A 291 7.08 2.13 -30.88
CA LEU A 291 8.40 2.54 -30.39
C LEU A 291 9.40 1.37 -30.38
N GLY A 292 8.99 0.20 -29.89
CA GLY A 292 9.82 -1.01 -29.88
C GLY A 292 10.24 -1.42 -31.29
N ALA A 293 9.31 -1.46 -32.23
CA ALA A 293 9.59 -1.77 -33.62
C ALA A 293 10.52 -0.73 -34.29
N PHE A 294 10.30 0.56 -34.00
CA PHE A 294 11.16 1.62 -34.49
C PHE A 294 12.60 1.47 -34.00
N LEU A 295 12.81 1.27 -32.70
CA LEU A 295 14.14 1.10 -32.12
C LEU A 295 14.83 -0.16 -32.62
N LEU A 296 14.12 -1.29 -32.73
CA LEU A 296 14.66 -2.54 -33.26
C LEU A 296 15.05 -2.37 -34.73
N THR A 297 14.22 -1.75 -35.57
CA THR A 297 14.51 -1.50 -36.97
C THR A 297 15.73 -0.59 -37.12
N LEU A 298 15.83 0.44 -36.29
CA LEU A 298 16.97 1.36 -36.28
C LEU A 298 18.27 0.63 -35.94
N LEU A 299 18.23 -0.24 -34.94
CA LEU A 299 19.38 -1.07 -34.53
C LEU A 299 19.81 -2.02 -35.68
N VAL A 300 18.85 -2.70 -36.31
CA VAL A 300 19.13 -3.60 -37.45
C VAL A 300 19.75 -2.82 -38.61
N LEU A 301 19.20 -1.67 -38.96
CA LEU A 301 19.76 -0.81 -40.04
C LEU A 301 21.17 -0.32 -39.72
N PHE A 302 21.43 0.05 -38.46
CA PHE A 302 22.76 0.43 -38.00
C PHE A 302 23.78 -0.73 -38.16
N VAL A 303 23.40 -1.93 -37.80
CA VAL A 303 24.24 -3.13 -37.95
C VAL A 303 24.51 -3.42 -39.45
N ILE A 304 23.47 -3.33 -40.30
CA ILE A 304 23.61 -3.58 -41.76
C ILE A 304 24.53 -2.53 -42.41
N GLU A 305 24.36 -1.26 -42.08
CA GLU A 305 25.19 -0.17 -42.63
C GLU A 305 26.64 -0.27 -42.14
N ASN A 306 26.86 -0.63 -40.88
CA ASN A 306 28.22 -0.85 -40.37
C ASN A 306 28.89 -2.09 -41.01
N ARG A 307 28.14 -3.19 -41.23
CA ARG A 307 28.70 -4.36 -41.95
C ARG A 307 29.16 -4.02 -43.36
N LYS A 308 28.44 -3.13 -44.07
CA LYS A 308 28.84 -2.68 -45.41
C LYS A 308 30.14 -1.88 -45.42
N LYS A 309 30.52 -1.27 -44.30
CA LYS A 309 31.80 -0.55 -44.14
C LYS A 309 32.97 -1.48 -43.82
N PHE A 310 32.71 -2.68 -43.30
CA PHE A 310 33.75 -3.68 -42.94
C PHE A 310 34.03 -4.74 -44.00
N VAL A 311 33.20 -4.86 -45.06
CA VAL A 311 33.45 -5.73 -46.19
C VAL A 311 33.97 -4.87 -47.33
N PRO A 312 35.30 -4.91 -47.66
CA PRO A 312 35.81 -4.23 -48.84
C PRO A 312 35.21 -4.91 -50.07
N ALA A 313 34.77 -4.11 -51.05
CA ALA A 313 34.33 -4.61 -52.34
C ALA A 313 35.45 -5.41 -52.97
N GLN A 314 35.22 -6.71 -53.23
CA GLN A 314 36.07 -7.55 -54.07
C GLN A 314 35.89 -7.13 -55.53
#